data_e3670b5dcb32467618a58ba380188f69
#
_entry.id   e3670b5dcb32467618a58ba380188f69
#
_cell.length_a   1.000
_cell.length_b   1.000
_cell.length_c   1.000
_cell.angle_alpha   90.00
_cell.angle_beta   90.00
_cell.angle_gamma   90.00
#
_symmetry.space_group_name_H-M   'P 1'
#
loop_
_entity.id
_entity.type
_entity.pdbx_description
1 polymer ?
#
loop_
_entity_poly.entity_id
_entity_poly.type
_entity_poly.pdbx_seq_one_letter_code
_entity_poly.pdbx_strand_id
1 'polypeptide(L)'
;EEEEVPLEEIEFAIADEVTEEMLADKAALVVEVLEENYHDAPIVGFALVNEHGRFFIRPETALASSQFKAWLEDETKKKSVFDAKRAIVALKWKGIELRGVDFDLLLAAYLLNPAQSAEDVAAVAKMKQYEAVRSDEAVYGKGAKRAVPDEPVLAEHLVRKAAAIWALEEPFIDELRENEQDELFTDLEQPLALILAEMEFTGVKVDTKRLEQMGEELAEQLKEIEQRIYELAGQEFNINSPKQLGVILFEKLQLPVLKKTKTGYSTSADVLEKLAPHHEIVENILHYRQLGKLQSTYIEGLLKVVHPDTGKVHTRFNQALTQTGRLSSTEPNLQNIPIRLEEGRKIRQAFVPSEPDWLIFAADYSQIELRVLAHIADDENLIEAFRRDLDIHTKTAMDIFHVSEEEVTANMRRQAKAVNFGIVYGISDYGLSQNLNITRKEAAEFIERYFASFPGVKQYMENIVQEAKQKGYVTTLLHRRRYLPDITSRNFNVRSFAERTAMNTPIQGSAADIIKKAMIDLAARLKEERLQARLLLQVHDELILEAPKEEIERLCKLVPEVMENAVTLRVPLKVDYHYGPTWYDAK
;
A
#
# COMPACT_ATOMS: atom_id res chain seq x y z
N GLU A 1 -9.34 -26.56 22.85
CA GLU A 1 -10.68 -25.98 22.61
C GLU A 1 -10.97 -25.07 23.81
N GLU A 2 -10.75 -23.78 23.64
CA GLU A 2 -11.23 -22.80 24.59
C GLU A 2 -12.75 -22.79 24.51
N GLU A 3 -13.40 -23.07 25.63
CA GLU A 3 -14.86 -22.97 25.73
C GLU A 3 -15.27 -21.53 25.41
N GLU A 4 -16.02 -21.35 24.32
CA GLU A 4 -16.58 -20.03 23.99
C GLU A 4 -17.50 -19.56 25.13
N VAL A 5 -17.17 -18.41 25.71
CA VAL A 5 -18.02 -17.79 26.71
C VAL A 5 -19.32 -17.34 26.02
N PRO A 6 -20.51 -17.78 26.49
CA PRO A 6 -21.76 -17.35 25.88
C PRO A 6 -21.95 -15.84 26.05
N LEU A 7 -22.37 -15.17 24.98
CA LEU A 7 -22.69 -13.75 24.99
C LEU A 7 -24.11 -13.55 25.54
N GLU A 8 -24.36 -12.38 26.16
CA GLU A 8 -25.72 -12.01 26.55
C GLU A 8 -26.64 -11.99 25.33
N GLU A 9 -27.90 -12.36 25.53
CA GLU A 9 -28.90 -12.32 24.46
C GLU A 9 -29.06 -10.91 23.90
N ILE A 10 -29.21 -10.81 22.59
CA ILE A 10 -29.49 -9.55 21.90
C ILE A 10 -30.84 -9.67 21.19
N GLU A 11 -31.69 -8.65 21.41
CA GLU A 11 -32.98 -8.58 20.73
C GLU A 11 -32.81 -7.95 19.35
N PHE A 12 -33.34 -8.61 18.33
CA PHE A 12 -33.36 -8.10 16.96
C PHE A 12 -34.47 -8.76 16.16
N ALA A 13 -34.84 -8.16 15.04
CA ALA A 13 -35.82 -8.70 14.12
C ALA A 13 -35.14 -9.17 12.83
N ILE A 14 -35.56 -10.36 12.34
CA ILE A 14 -35.26 -10.80 10.98
C ILE A 14 -36.39 -10.26 10.11
N ALA A 15 -36.07 -9.31 9.22
CA ALA A 15 -37.08 -8.58 8.46
C ALA A 15 -37.57 -9.35 7.26
N ASP A 16 -38.88 -9.56 7.15
CA ASP A 16 -39.51 -10.11 5.96
C ASP A 16 -39.68 -9.06 4.86
N GLU A 17 -39.74 -7.80 5.24
CA GLU A 17 -39.82 -6.65 4.35
C GLU A 17 -39.10 -5.45 4.95
N VAL A 18 -38.72 -4.49 4.11
CA VAL A 18 -38.10 -3.23 4.55
C VAL A 18 -39.20 -2.29 5.01
N THR A 19 -39.07 -1.78 6.24
CA THR A 19 -40.02 -0.86 6.86
C THR A 19 -39.39 0.53 7.08
N GLU A 20 -40.23 1.54 7.32
CA GLU A 20 -39.75 2.91 7.62
C GLU A 20 -38.84 2.99 8.86
N GLU A 21 -39.11 2.16 9.88
CA GLU A 21 -38.29 2.12 11.10
C GLU A 21 -36.82 1.80 10.83
N MET A 22 -36.56 1.02 9.79
CA MET A 22 -35.20 0.63 9.38
C MET A 22 -34.48 1.79 8.69
N LEU A 23 -35.21 2.70 8.08
CA LEU A 23 -34.71 3.76 7.20
C LEU A 23 -34.55 5.09 7.94
N ALA A 24 -33.89 5.07 9.09
CA ALA A 24 -33.67 6.23 9.95
C ALA A 24 -32.62 7.18 9.34
N ASP A 25 -32.58 8.40 9.88
CA ASP A 25 -31.61 9.43 9.48
C ASP A 25 -30.18 9.07 9.87
N LYS A 26 -30.02 8.21 10.87
CA LYS A 26 -28.70 7.69 11.30
C LYS A 26 -28.84 6.22 11.64
N ALA A 27 -27.93 5.40 11.13
CA ALA A 27 -27.87 3.98 11.44
C ALA A 27 -26.44 3.46 11.36
N ALA A 28 -26.14 2.43 12.14
CA ALA A 28 -25.00 1.56 11.88
C ALA A 28 -25.43 0.54 10.82
N LEU A 29 -24.61 0.34 9.81
CA LEU A 29 -24.91 -0.52 8.66
C LEU A 29 -23.81 -1.56 8.49
N VAL A 30 -24.21 -2.82 8.34
CA VAL A 30 -23.33 -3.92 7.92
C VAL A 30 -23.81 -4.42 6.58
N VAL A 31 -22.90 -4.42 5.60
CA VAL A 31 -23.07 -5.04 4.30
C VAL A 31 -22.09 -6.20 4.25
N GLU A 32 -22.57 -7.43 4.44
CA GLU A 32 -21.66 -8.56 4.64
C GLU A 32 -21.32 -9.27 3.35
N VAL A 33 -20.02 -9.36 3.09
CA VAL A 33 -19.42 -10.15 2.01
C VAL A 33 -18.43 -11.10 2.66
N LEU A 34 -18.54 -12.38 2.35
CA LEU A 34 -17.68 -13.39 2.98
C LEU A 34 -16.29 -13.46 2.35
N GLU A 35 -16.21 -13.30 1.04
CA GLU A 35 -14.95 -13.33 0.31
C GLU A 35 -14.04 -12.18 0.74
N GLU A 36 -12.75 -12.47 0.82
CA GLU A 36 -11.74 -11.43 1.08
C GLU A 36 -11.74 -10.40 -0.05
N ASN A 37 -11.78 -10.86 -1.30
CA ASN A 37 -11.97 -9.99 -2.46
C ASN A 37 -13.45 -9.70 -2.67
N TYR A 38 -13.85 -8.47 -2.37
CA TYR A 38 -15.24 -8.03 -2.43
C TYR A 38 -15.70 -7.60 -3.82
N HIS A 39 -14.81 -7.57 -4.82
CA HIS A 39 -15.20 -7.23 -6.19
C HIS A 39 -16.10 -8.31 -6.78
N ASP A 40 -17.30 -7.92 -7.21
CA ASP A 40 -18.31 -8.79 -7.81
C ASP A 40 -18.62 -10.01 -6.94
N ALA A 41 -18.57 -9.83 -5.62
CA ALA A 41 -18.82 -10.91 -4.65
C ALA A 41 -20.25 -10.90 -4.16
N PRO A 42 -20.81 -12.09 -3.78
CA PRO A 42 -22.14 -12.15 -3.20
C PRO A 42 -22.23 -11.42 -1.87
N ILE A 43 -23.31 -10.67 -1.67
CA ILE A 43 -23.66 -10.11 -0.37
C ILE A 43 -24.51 -11.14 0.35
N VAL A 44 -24.09 -11.55 1.56
CA VAL A 44 -24.75 -12.62 2.31
C VAL A 44 -25.80 -12.12 3.30
N GLY A 45 -25.81 -10.84 3.60
CA GLY A 45 -26.80 -10.24 4.50
C GLY A 45 -26.52 -8.78 4.79
N PHE A 46 -27.52 -8.12 5.36
CA PHE A 46 -27.44 -6.74 5.84
C PHE A 46 -27.89 -6.67 7.30
N ALA A 47 -27.29 -5.81 8.06
CA ALA A 47 -27.78 -5.48 9.40
C ALA A 47 -27.85 -3.97 9.59
N LEU A 48 -28.83 -3.54 10.33
CA LEU A 48 -29.03 -2.13 10.71
C LEU A 48 -29.27 -2.04 12.21
N VAL A 49 -28.64 -1.07 12.84
CA VAL A 49 -28.93 -0.65 14.22
C VAL A 49 -29.17 0.84 14.22
N ASN A 50 -30.30 1.27 14.74
CA ASN A 50 -30.67 2.68 14.86
C ASN A 50 -31.47 2.91 16.14
N GLU A 51 -32.03 4.10 16.34
CA GLU A 51 -32.83 4.46 17.52
C GLU A 51 -34.10 3.61 17.69
N HIS A 52 -34.60 3.00 16.59
CA HIS A 52 -35.84 2.21 16.59
C HIS A 52 -35.62 0.73 16.85
N GLY A 53 -34.39 0.23 16.71
CA GLY A 53 -34.10 -1.17 16.96
C GLY A 53 -32.93 -1.72 16.19
N ARG A 54 -32.90 -3.06 16.11
CA ARG A 54 -31.86 -3.85 15.46
C ARG A 54 -32.51 -4.79 14.48
N PHE A 55 -31.99 -4.81 13.26
CA PHE A 55 -32.64 -5.51 12.15
C PHE A 55 -31.60 -6.27 11.32
N PHE A 56 -31.96 -7.51 10.96
CA PHE A 56 -31.27 -8.26 9.92
C PHE A 56 -32.17 -8.29 8.69
N ILE A 57 -31.59 -8.01 7.51
CA ILE A 57 -32.32 -8.05 6.24
C ILE A 57 -31.63 -9.04 5.32
N ARG A 58 -32.40 -10.02 4.80
CA ARG A 58 -31.89 -10.98 3.82
C ARG A 58 -31.44 -10.26 2.55
N PRO A 59 -30.39 -10.74 1.88
CA PRO A 59 -29.88 -10.05 0.67
C PRO A 59 -30.96 -9.93 -0.40
N GLU A 60 -31.75 -10.96 -0.66
CA GLU A 60 -32.83 -10.93 -1.64
C GLU A 60 -33.92 -9.92 -1.29
N THR A 61 -34.27 -9.79 -0.03
CA THR A 61 -35.23 -8.78 0.45
C THR A 61 -34.68 -7.36 0.27
N ALA A 62 -33.43 -7.15 0.68
CA ALA A 62 -32.78 -5.85 0.62
C ALA A 62 -32.57 -5.39 -0.83
N LEU A 63 -32.05 -6.27 -1.69
CA LEU A 63 -31.72 -5.92 -3.07
C LEU A 63 -32.97 -5.75 -3.95
N ALA A 64 -34.11 -6.35 -3.57
CA ALA A 64 -35.39 -6.15 -4.26
C ALA A 64 -36.13 -4.89 -3.79
N SER A 65 -35.72 -4.25 -2.69
CA SER A 65 -36.39 -3.10 -2.13
C SER A 65 -35.93 -1.79 -2.76
N SER A 66 -36.81 -1.12 -3.49
CA SER A 66 -36.53 0.23 -4.02
C SER A 66 -36.38 1.27 -2.91
N GLN A 67 -37.09 1.11 -1.79
CA GLN A 67 -36.98 1.97 -0.62
C GLN A 67 -35.63 1.85 0.06
N PHE A 68 -35.13 0.64 0.21
CA PHE A 68 -33.81 0.40 0.80
C PHE A 68 -32.70 0.94 -0.10
N LYS A 69 -32.80 0.73 -1.41
CA LYS A 69 -31.85 1.32 -2.37
C LYS A 69 -31.84 2.84 -2.28
N ALA A 70 -33.01 3.47 -2.23
CA ALA A 70 -33.12 4.92 -2.11
C ALA A 70 -32.48 5.43 -0.80
N TRP A 71 -32.67 4.72 0.30
CA TRP A 71 -32.04 5.04 1.59
C TRP A 71 -30.53 4.89 1.53
N LEU A 72 -30.01 3.81 0.97
CA LEU A 72 -28.57 3.59 0.81
C LEU A 72 -27.92 4.70 -0.03
N GLU A 73 -28.61 5.19 -1.05
CA GLU A 73 -28.11 6.21 -1.97
C GLU A 73 -28.31 7.64 -1.48
N ASP A 74 -29.08 7.82 -0.41
CA ASP A 74 -29.41 9.14 0.15
C ASP A 74 -28.29 9.66 1.06
N GLU A 75 -27.60 10.71 0.60
CA GLU A 75 -26.50 11.34 1.33
C GLU A 75 -26.92 11.94 2.67
N THR A 76 -28.20 12.31 2.83
CA THR A 76 -28.73 12.86 4.08
C THR A 76 -28.99 11.79 5.14
N LYS A 77 -29.07 10.52 4.75
CA LYS A 77 -29.22 9.38 5.63
C LYS A 77 -27.83 8.88 6.02
N LYS A 78 -27.41 9.17 7.24
CA LYS A 78 -26.03 8.92 7.70
C LYS A 78 -25.84 7.46 8.11
N LYS A 79 -24.73 6.89 7.68
CA LYS A 79 -24.37 5.50 7.96
C LYS A 79 -23.02 5.43 8.63
N SER A 80 -22.95 4.66 9.70
CA SER A 80 -21.69 4.25 10.34
C SER A 80 -21.41 2.81 9.94
N VAL A 81 -20.19 2.55 9.51
CA VAL A 81 -19.80 1.24 8.95
C VAL A 81 -18.46 0.79 9.53
N PHE A 82 -18.11 -0.44 9.24
CA PHE A 82 -16.75 -0.95 9.39
C PHE A 82 -16.24 -1.30 7.99
N ASP A 83 -15.20 -0.62 7.52
CA ASP A 83 -14.65 -0.77 6.16
C ASP A 83 -15.64 -0.25 5.09
N ALA A 84 -15.72 1.07 5.00
CA ALA A 84 -16.60 1.78 4.05
C ALA A 84 -16.33 1.38 2.60
N LYS A 85 -15.07 1.28 2.20
CA LYS A 85 -14.68 0.94 0.83
C LYS A 85 -15.23 -0.44 0.44
N ARG A 86 -15.13 -1.41 1.32
CA ARG A 86 -15.68 -2.76 1.10
C ARG A 86 -17.19 -2.72 0.83
N ALA A 87 -17.94 -2.00 1.65
CA ALA A 87 -19.39 -1.86 1.50
C ALA A 87 -19.75 -1.11 0.20
N ILE A 88 -19.06 -0.01 -0.07
CA ILE A 88 -19.31 0.81 -1.26
C ILE A 88 -19.06 0.01 -2.54
N VAL A 89 -17.93 -0.67 -2.63
CA VAL A 89 -17.57 -1.45 -3.83
C VAL A 89 -18.50 -2.65 -4.01
N ALA A 90 -18.79 -3.39 -2.95
CA ALA A 90 -19.72 -4.53 -3.02
C ALA A 90 -21.08 -4.11 -3.57
N LEU A 91 -21.60 -2.97 -3.12
CA LEU A 91 -22.88 -2.43 -3.59
C LEU A 91 -22.79 -1.87 -5.02
N LYS A 92 -21.67 -1.26 -5.41
CA LYS A 92 -21.47 -0.78 -6.79
C LYS A 92 -21.62 -1.92 -7.81
N TRP A 93 -21.10 -3.10 -7.52
CA TRP A 93 -21.27 -4.27 -8.40
C TRP A 93 -22.73 -4.73 -8.51
N LYS A 94 -23.59 -4.30 -7.59
CA LYS A 94 -25.05 -4.54 -7.62
C LYS A 94 -25.83 -3.35 -8.18
N GLY A 95 -25.15 -2.33 -8.68
CA GLY A 95 -25.78 -1.14 -9.23
C GLY A 95 -26.31 -0.16 -8.18
N ILE A 96 -25.77 -0.21 -6.96
CA ILE A 96 -26.20 0.65 -5.85
C ILE A 96 -25.04 1.56 -5.43
N GLU A 97 -25.29 2.86 -5.34
CA GLU A 97 -24.33 3.89 -4.92
C GLU A 97 -24.54 4.21 -3.44
N LEU A 98 -23.77 3.60 -2.56
CA LEU A 98 -23.83 3.89 -1.12
C LEU A 98 -23.32 5.31 -0.85
N ARG A 99 -24.17 6.16 -0.26
CA ARG A 99 -23.86 7.54 0.10
C ARG A 99 -24.17 7.79 1.58
N GLY A 100 -23.63 8.88 2.10
CA GLY A 100 -23.90 9.29 3.47
C GLY A 100 -23.11 8.55 4.54
N VAL A 101 -22.07 7.84 4.18
CA VAL A 101 -21.17 7.25 5.17
C VAL A 101 -20.40 8.37 5.85
N ASP A 102 -20.61 8.54 7.16
CA ASP A 102 -19.95 9.60 7.95
C ASP A 102 -19.02 9.06 9.03
N PHE A 103 -18.99 7.75 9.25
CA PHE A 103 -18.09 7.12 10.20
C PHE A 103 -17.68 5.72 9.73
N ASP A 104 -16.37 5.50 9.68
CA ASP A 104 -15.76 4.20 9.38
C ASP A 104 -14.91 3.74 10.56
N LEU A 105 -15.40 2.74 11.29
CA LEU A 105 -14.74 2.22 12.48
C LEU A 105 -13.35 1.64 12.18
N LEU A 106 -13.16 1.01 11.02
CA LEU A 106 -11.87 0.47 10.62
C LEU A 106 -10.82 1.58 10.51
N LEU A 107 -11.14 2.67 9.84
CA LEU A 107 -10.22 3.79 9.65
C LEU A 107 -9.94 4.51 10.97
N ALA A 108 -10.96 4.67 11.82
CA ALA A 108 -10.77 5.26 13.15
C ALA A 108 -9.80 4.43 13.99
N ALA A 109 -9.97 3.11 14.02
CA ALA A 109 -9.09 2.21 14.75
C ALA A 109 -7.66 2.24 14.19
N TYR A 110 -7.53 2.28 12.88
CA TYR A 110 -6.23 2.37 12.20
C TYR A 110 -5.46 3.62 12.61
N LEU A 111 -6.11 4.77 12.66
CA LEU A 111 -5.47 6.01 13.06
C LEU A 111 -5.09 6.03 14.53
N LEU A 112 -5.93 5.44 15.40
CA LEU A 112 -5.64 5.38 16.84
C LEU A 112 -4.44 4.49 17.14
N ASN A 113 -4.31 3.35 16.49
CA ASN A 113 -3.15 2.49 16.62
C ASN A 113 -2.92 1.61 15.39
N PRO A 114 -2.07 2.03 14.44
CA PRO A 114 -1.83 1.27 13.21
C PRO A 114 -1.11 -0.05 13.43
N ALA A 115 -0.52 -0.28 14.60
CA ALA A 115 0.15 -1.53 14.94
C ALA A 115 -0.81 -2.64 15.37
N GLN A 116 -2.02 -2.28 15.84
CA GLN A 116 -3.01 -3.27 16.24
C GLN A 116 -3.74 -3.85 15.03
N SER A 117 -4.00 -5.17 15.10
CA SER A 117 -4.79 -5.84 14.10
C SER A 117 -6.22 -5.27 14.08
N ALA A 118 -6.69 -4.91 12.90
CA ALA A 118 -8.04 -4.42 12.65
C ALA A 118 -8.74 -5.35 11.63
N GLU A 119 -8.57 -6.66 11.78
CA GLU A 119 -9.08 -7.66 10.86
C GLU A 119 -10.60 -7.68 10.76
N ASP A 120 -11.27 -7.47 11.90
CA ASP A 120 -12.73 -7.48 11.97
C ASP A 120 -13.23 -6.55 13.08
N VAL A 121 -14.55 -6.45 13.18
CA VAL A 121 -15.20 -5.62 14.20
C VAL A 121 -14.81 -6.06 15.61
N ALA A 122 -14.75 -7.37 15.85
CA ALA A 122 -14.40 -7.89 17.18
C ALA A 122 -13.00 -7.46 17.64
N ALA A 123 -12.02 -7.51 16.72
CA ALA A 123 -10.64 -7.11 17.01
C ALA A 123 -10.58 -5.63 17.40
N VAL A 124 -11.29 -4.77 16.69
CA VAL A 124 -11.36 -3.33 16.96
C VAL A 124 -12.13 -3.04 18.23
N ALA A 125 -13.23 -3.75 18.47
CA ALA A 125 -14.05 -3.58 19.67
C ALA A 125 -13.28 -3.82 20.97
N LYS A 126 -12.31 -4.74 20.95
CA LYS A 126 -11.44 -5.02 22.10
C LYS A 126 -10.62 -3.80 22.54
N MET A 127 -10.34 -2.86 21.64
CA MET A 127 -9.64 -1.61 21.99
C MET A 127 -10.38 -0.79 23.04
N LYS A 128 -11.70 -0.95 23.14
CA LYS A 128 -12.57 -0.28 24.11
C LYS A 128 -13.24 -1.27 25.06
N GLN A 129 -12.67 -2.45 25.24
CA GLN A 129 -13.19 -3.50 26.13
C GLN A 129 -14.64 -3.91 25.81
N TYR A 130 -15.03 -3.80 24.55
CA TYR A 130 -16.33 -4.25 24.06
C TYR A 130 -16.21 -5.68 23.56
N GLU A 131 -16.88 -6.62 24.21
CA GLU A 131 -16.74 -8.06 23.93
C GLU A 131 -18.04 -8.72 23.45
N ALA A 132 -19.11 -7.96 23.25
CA ALA A 132 -20.42 -8.48 22.85
C ALA A 132 -20.53 -8.80 21.36
N VAL A 133 -19.43 -9.11 20.72
CA VAL A 133 -19.34 -9.51 19.30
C VAL A 133 -18.23 -10.54 19.12
N ARG A 134 -18.52 -11.61 18.37
CA ARG A 134 -17.52 -12.65 18.07
C ARG A 134 -16.67 -12.25 16.88
N SER A 135 -15.49 -12.88 16.76
CA SER A 135 -14.67 -12.72 15.56
C SER A 135 -15.36 -13.38 14.36
N ASP A 136 -15.08 -12.88 13.17
CA ASP A 136 -15.58 -13.46 11.93
C ASP A 136 -15.10 -14.91 11.78
N GLU A 137 -13.85 -15.20 12.15
CA GLU A 137 -13.30 -16.56 12.11
C GLU A 137 -14.10 -17.54 12.99
N ALA A 138 -14.49 -17.11 14.19
CA ALA A 138 -15.30 -17.92 15.10
C ALA A 138 -16.67 -18.30 14.51
N VAL A 139 -17.26 -17.40 13.72
CA VAL A 139 -18.60 -17.61 13.14
C VAL A 139 -18.55 -18.28 11.77
N TYR A 140 -17.62 -17.90 10.93
CA TYR A 140 -17.54 -18.39 9.53
C TYR A 140 -16.58 -19.56 9.34
N GLY A 141 -15.66 -19.76 10.27
CA GLY A 141 -14.61 -20.77 10.13
C GLY A 141 -13.40 -20.24 9.38
N LYS A 142 -12.44 -21.12 9.13
CA LYS A 142 -11.12 -20.80 8.58
C LYS A 142 -10.79 -21.69 7.39
N GLY A 143 -10.12 -21.11 6.39
CA GLY A 143 -9.64 -21.84 5.21
C GLY A 143 -10.76 -22.53 4.44
N ALA A 144 -10.58 -23.80 4.11
CA ALA A 144 -11.54 -24.59 3.34
C ALA A 144 -12.87 -24.81 4.07
N LYS A 145 -12.90 -24.65 5.40
CA LYS A 145 -14.10 -24.81 6.22
C LYS A 145 -14.92 -23.52 6.33
N ARG A 146 -14.41 -22.41 5.78
CA ARG A 146 -15.08 -21.12 5.83
C ARG A 146 -16.38 -21.17 5.02
N ALA A 147 -17.48 -20.86 5.66
CA ALA A 147 -18.81 -20.92 5.05
C ALA A 147 -19.80 -20.03 5.77
N VAL A 148 -20.88 -19.68 5.07
CA VAL A 148 -22.00 -18.95 5.66
C VAL A 148 -22.74 -19.90 6.61
N PRO A 149 -22.92 -19.53 7.88
CA PRO A 149 -23.67 -20.36 8.83
C PRO A 149 -25.18 -20.28 8.56
N ASP A 150 -25.95 -21.05 9.33
CA ASP A 150 -27.41 -20.98 9.28
C ASP A 150 -27.90 -19.56 9.58
N GLU A 151 -29.05 -19.20 9.01
CA GLU A 151 -29.58 -17.83 9.09
C GLU A 151 -29.65 -17.26 10.50
N PRO A 152 -30.14 -17.97 11.54
CA PRO A 152 -30.18 -17.39 12.87
C PRO A 152 -28.80 -17.00 13.41
N VAL A 153 -27.79 -17.80 13.13
CA VAL A 153 -26.40 -17.53 13.54
C VAL A 153 -25.82 -16.34 12.76
N LEU A 154 -26.03 -16.33 11.45
CA LEU A 154 -25.58 -15.22 10.59
C LEU A 154 -26.24 -13.90 11.01
N ALA A 155 -27.57 -13.91 11.18
CA ALA A 155 -28.34 -12.73 11.55
C ALA A 155 -27.86 -12.14 12.88
N GLU A 156 -27.68 -12.96 13.90
CA GLU A 156 -27.18 -12.52 15.20
C GLU A 156 -25.78 -11.91 15.07
N HIS A 157 -24.89 -12.56 14.32
CA HIS A 157 -23.52 -12.06 14.13
C HIS A 157 -23.49 -10.68 13.46
N LEU A 158 -24.25 -10.50 12.37
CA LEU A 158 -24.30 -9.22 11.66
C LEU A 158 -24.91 -8.12 12.52
N VAL A 159 -25.97 -8.44 13.26
CA VAL A 159 -26.60 -7.49 14.19
C VAL A 159 -25.63 -7.11 15.31
N ARG A 160 -24.89 -8.06 15.85
CA ARG A 160 -23.87 -7.77 16.88
C ARG A 160 -22.75 -6.87 16.34
N LYS A 161 -22.35 -7.07 15.08
CA LYS A 161 -21.37 -6.16 14.44
C LYS A 161 -21.94 -4.76 14.29
N ALA A 162 -23.17 -4.63 13.82
CA ALA A 162 -23.82 -3.32 13.70
C ALA A 162 -24.01 -2.65 15.07
N ALA A 163 -24.39 -3.42 16.09
CA ALA A 163 -24.53 -2.90 17.46
C ALA A 163 -23.19 -2.42 18.04
N ALA A 164 -22.10 -3.13 17.74
CA ALA A 164 -20.75 -2.71 18.14
C ALA A 164 -20.35 -1.39 17.47
N ILE A 165 -20.60 -1.25 16.17
CA ILE A 165 -20.32 0.00 15.43
C ILE A 165 -21.13 1.16 16.03
N TRP A 166 -22.40 0.92 16.31
CA TRP A 166 -23.29 1.92 16.92
C TRP A 166 -22.78 2.40 18.28
N ALA A 167 -22.36 1.47 19.13
CA ALA A 167 -21.87 1.76 20.47
C ALA A 167 -20.48 2.41 20.49
N LEU A 168 -19.63 2.08 19.53
CA LEU A 168 -18.21 2.48 19.56
C LEU A 168 -17.91 3.79 18.81
N GLU A 169 -18.85 4.30 18.02
CA GLU A 169 -18.63 5.52 17.24
C GLU A 169 -18.16 6.68 18.11
N GLU A 170 -18.94 7.02 19.16
CA GLU A 170 -18.63 8.16 20.03
C GLU A 170 -17.29 7.99 20.78
N PRO A 171 -17.01 6.85 21.43
CA PRO A 171 -15.72 6.67 22.08
C PRO A 171 -14.52 6.78 21.16
N PHE A 172 -14.64 6.29 19.92
CA PHE A 172 -13.55 6.40 18.93
C PHE A 172 -13.37 7.84 18.45
N ILE A 173 -14.45 8.55 18.18
CA ILE A 173 -14.40 9.97 17.78
C ILE A 173 -13.77 10.81 18.91
N ASP A 174 -14.14 10.57 20.16
CA ASP A 174 -13.61 11.31 21.31
C ASP A 174 -12.09 11.12 21.41
N GLU A 175 -11.59 9.90 21.26
CA GLU A 175 -10.15 9.63 21.31
C GLU A 175 -9.41 10.25 20.12
N LEU A 176 -9.99 10.23 18.93
CA LEU A 176 -9.41 10.91 17.76
C LEU A 176 -9.26 12.41 18.02
N ARG A 177 -10.24 13.05 18.67
CA ARG A 177 -10.17 14.46 19.04
C ARG A 177 -9.08 14.72 20.07
N GLU A 178 -8.98 13.87 21.09
CA GLU A 178 -7.92 13.97 22.10
C GLU A 178 -6.53 13.88 21.47
N ASN A 179 -6.37 13.04 20.44
CA ASN A 179 -5.12 12.87 19.71
C ASN A 179 -4.90 13.92 18.62
N GLU A 180 -5.80 14.89 18.46
CA GLU A 180 -5.75 15.87 17.36
C GLU A 180 -5.77 15.21 15.98
N GLN A 181 -6.47 14.09 15.85
CA GLN A 181 -6.58 13.28 14.63
C GLN A 181 -7.96 13.35 13.97
N ASP A 182 -8.86 14.14 14.50
CA ASP A 182 -10.22 14.27 13.97
C ASP A 182 -10.24 14.80 12.53
N GLU A 183 -9.42 15.79 12.20
CA GLU A 183 -9.29 16.30 10.82
C GLU A 183 -8.64 15.25 9.90
N LEU A 184 -7.61 14.56 10.36
CA LEU A 184 -6.98 13.47 9.61
C LEU A 184 -8.01 12.40 9.24
N PHE A 185 -8.90 12.08 10.16
CA PHE A 185 -9.98 11.12 9.96
C PHE A 185 -11.05 11.63 9.02
N THR A 186 -11.62 12.81 9.32
CA THR A 186 -12.78 13.37 8.63
C THR A 186 -12.44 13.94 7.25
N ASP A 187 -11.28 14.60 7.13
CA ASP A 187 -10.92 15.37 5.93
C ASP A 187 -9.94 14.63 5.02
N LEU A 188 -9.25 13.60 5.51
CA LEU A 188 -8.30 12.84 4.71
C LEU A 188 -8.73 11.37 4.52
N GLU A 189 -8.71 10.58 5.58
CA GLU A 189 -8.86 9.12 5.44
C GLU A 189 -10.27 8.71 4.98
N GLN A 190 -11.32 9.30 5.52
CA GLN A 190 -12.68 8.96 5.10
C GLN A 190 -12.99 9.38 3.65
N PRO A 191 -12.69 10.63 3.23
CA PRO A 191 -12.86 10.98 1.81
C PRO A 191 -12.00 10.15 0.88
N LEU A 192 -10.79 9.77 1.30
CA LEU A 192 -9.93 8.92 0.50
C LEU A 192 -10.54 7.54 0.26
N ALA A 193 -11.22 6.97 1.23
CA ALA A 193 -11.89 5.67 1.06
C ALA A 193 -12.90 5.70 -0.10
N LEU A 194 -13.63 6.80 -0.26
CA LEU A 194 -14.57 6.98 -1.37
C LEU A 194 -13.86 7.04 -2.72
N ILE A 195 -12.73 7.73 -2.78
CA ILE A 195 -11.92 7.87 -3.98
C ILE A 195 -11.29 6.52 -4.36
N LEU A 196 -10.76 5.79 -3.38
CA LEU A 196 -10.20 4.46 -3.61
C LEU A 196 -11.27 3.47 -4.07
N ALA A 197 -12.47 3.54 -3.51
CA ALA A 197 -13.60 2.73 -3.96
C ALA A 197 -13.91 2.97 -5.44
N GLU A 198 -13.93 4.22 -5.87
CA GLU A 198 -14.15 4.60 -7.26
C GLU A 198 -13.03 4.08 -8.16
N MET A 199 -11.77 4.24 -7.74
CA MET A 199 -10.60 3.75 -8.48
C MET A 199 -10.64 2.24 -8.65
N GLU A 200 -10.94 1.50 -7.59
CA GLU A 200 -11.02 0.03 -7.62
C GLU A 200 -12.14 -0.45 -8.54
N PHE A 201 -13.32 0.16 -8.42
CA PHE A 201 -14.47 -0.21 -9.25
C PHE A 201 -14.24 0.15 -10.72
N THR A 202 -13.63 1.30 -11.01
CA THR A 202 -13.25 1.69 -12.37
C THR A 202 -12.30 0.65 -12.98
N GLY A 203 -11.30 0.22 -12.23
CA GLY A 203 -10.32 -0.77 -12.67
C GLY A 203 -9.41 -0.28 -13.79
N VAL A 204 -8.45 -1.11 -14.15
CA VAL A 204 -7.48 -0.83 -15.22
C VAL A 204 -7.63 -1.88 -16.32
N LYS A 205 -7.81 -1.43 -17.54
CA LYS A 205 -7.95 -2.31 -18.71
C LYS A 205 -6.63 -3.04 -18.97
N VAL A 206 -6.71 -4.34 -19.18
CA VAL A 206 -5.56 -5.18 -19.52
C VAL A 206 -5.70 -5.69 -20.96
N ASP A 207 -4.66 -5.47 -21.75
CA ASP A 207 -4.52 -6.09 -23.07
C ASP A 207 -4.04 -7.52 -22.87
N THR A 208 -4.98 -8.45 -22.74
CA THR A 208 -4.68 -9.86 -22.46
C THR A 208 -3.89 -10.53 -23.58
N LYS A 209 -4.14 -10.15 -24.82
CA LYS A 209 -3.40 -10.70 -25.98
C LYS A 209 -1.92 -10.30 -25.93
N ARG A 210 -1.64 -9.05 -25.59
CA ARG A 210 -0.26 -8.57 -25.43
C ARG A 210 0.43 -9.30 -24.28
N LEU A 211 -0.29 -9.50 -23.17
CA LEU A 211 0.25 -10.20 -22.00
C LEU A 211 0.55 -11.68 -22.31
N GLU A 212 -0.34 -12.36 -23.03
CA GLU A 212 -0.13 -13.73 -23.50
C GLU A 212 1.07 -13.83 -24.44
N GLN A 213 1.24 -12.87 -25.34
CA GLN A 213 2.39 -12.80 -26.24
C GLN A 213 3.69 -12.66 -25.47
N MET A 214 3.73 -11.80 -24.45
CA MET A 214 4.89 -11.66 -23.56
C MET A 214 5.21 -12.98 -22.86
N GLY A 215 4.19 -13.71 -22.44
CA GLY A 215 4.34 -15.02 -21.80
C GLY A 215 5.01 -16.02 -22.73
N GLU A 216 4.63 -16.05 -24.00
CA GLU A 216 5.24 -16.91 -25.01
C GLU A 216 6.71 -16.54 -25.24
N GLU A 217 7.01 -15.25 -25.37
CA GLU A 217 8.39 -14.74 -25.54
C GLU A 217 9.27 -15.10 -24.34
N LEU A 218 8.76 -14.95 -23.13
CA LEU A 218 9.49 -15.33 -21.91
C LEU A 218 9.71 -16.84 -21.83
N ALA A 219 8.74 -17.65 -22.23
CA ALA A 219 8.86 -19.10 -22.24
C ALA A 219 10.02 -19.56 -23.15
N GLU A 220 10.18 -18.92 -24.32
CA GLU A 220 11.31 -19.17 -25.21
C GLU A 220 12.65 -18.78 -24.61
N GLN A 221 12.72 -17.59 -24.00
CA GLN A 221 13.93 -17.12 -23.31
C GLN A 221 14.33 -18.04 -22.16
N LEU A 222 13.36 -18.48 -21.36
CA LEU A 222 13.58 -19.41 -20.26
C LEU A 222 14.14 -20.74 -20.76
N LYS A 223 13.64 -21.23 -21.89
CA LYS A 223 14.13 -22.47 -22.53
C LYS A 223 15.58 -22.35 -22.95
N GLU A 224 15.96 -21.23 -23.58
CA GLU A 224 17.34 -20.97 -24.01
C GLU A 224 18.28 -20.88 -22.80
N ILE A 225 17.90 -20.18 -21.75
CA ILE A 225 18.69 -20.05 -20.51
C ILE A 225 18.83 -21.41 -19.83
N GLU A 226 17.76 -22.18 -19.75
CA GLU A 226 17.76 -23.55 -19.21
C GLU A 226 18.79 -24.43 -19.92
N GLN A 227 18.80 -24.42 -21.24
CA GLN A 227 19.77 -25.18 -22.02
C GLN A 227 21.20 -24.73 -21.74
N ARG A 228 21.42 -23.42 -21.65
CA ARG A 228 22.75 -22.88 -21.31
C ARG A 228 23.21 -23.31 -19.92
N ILE A 229 22.30 -23.33 -18.95
CA ILE A 229 22.59 -23.79 -17.58
C ILE A 229 22.99 -25.29 -17.61
N TYR A 230 22.27 -26.11 -18.34
CA TYR A 230 22.58 -27.54 -18.48
C TYR A 230 23.93 -27.78 -19.14
N GLU A 231 24.26 -27.01 -20.18
CA GLU A 231 25.59 -27.07 -20.82
C GLU A 231 26.71 -26.73 -19.83
N LEU A 232 26.54 -25.65 -19.05
CA LEU A 232 27.51 -25.21 -18.06
C LEU A 232 27.65 -26.18 -16.89
N ALA A 233 26.56 -26.82 -16.51
CA ALA A 233 26.56 -27.85 -15.46
C ALA A 233 27.05 -29.21 -15.95
N GLY A 234 26.98 -29.46 -17.25
CA GLY A 234 27.32 -30.74 -17.86
C GLY A 234 26.25 -31.82 -17.67
N GLN A 235 25.07 -31.45 -17.19
CA GLN A 235 23.94 -32.37 -17.01
C GLN A 235 22.62 -31.58 -16.85
N GLU A 236 21.51 -32.27 -17.07
CA GLU A 236 20.16 -31.76 -16.75
C GLU A 236 19.89 -31.91 -15.26
N PHE A 237 19.15 -30.97 -14.70
CA PHE A 237 18.68 -31.02 -13.32
C PHE A 237 17.52 -30.03 -13.16
N ASN A 238 16.79 -30.11 -12.04
CA ASN A 238 15.72 -29.16 -11.74
C ASN A 238 16.33 -27.88 -11.14
N ILE A 239 16.39 -26.83 -11.93
CA ILE A 239 16.96 -25.53 -11.54
C ILE A 239 16.16 -24.90 -10.39
N ASN A 240 14.86 -25.19 -10.30
CA ASN A 240 13.97 -24.67 -9.25
C ASN A 240 14.04 -25.46 -7.95
N SER A 241 14.81 -26.56 -7.92
CA SER A 241 15.05 -27.32 -6.69
C SER A 241 16.31 -26.80 -5.99
N PRO A 242 16.21 -26.15 -4.82
CA PRO A 242 17.39 -25.69 -4.08
C PRO A 242 18.36 -26.83 -3.76
N LYS A 243 17.84 -28.02 -3.50
CA LYS A 243 18.65 -29.20 -3.20
C LYS A 243 19.48 -29.63 -4.40
N GLN A 244 18.86 -29.79 -5.57
CA GLN A 244 19.56 -30.19 -6.79
C GLN A 244 20.54 -29.10 -7.26
N LEU A 245 20.13 -27.84 -7.16
CA LEU A 245 20.99 -26.71 -7.50
C LEU A 245 22.22 -26.66 -6.58
N GLY A 246 22.04 -26.87 -5.29
CA GLY A 246 23.14 -26.90 -4.32
C GLY A 246 24.16 -27.97 -4.65
N VAL A 247 23.72 -29.17 -5.03
CA VAL A 247 24.63 -30.27 -5.45
C VAL A 247 25.44 -29.85 -6.68
N ILE A 248 24.81 -29.25 -7.68
CA ILE A 248 25.50 -28.79 -8.89
C ILE A 248 26.54 -27.71 -8.56
N LEU A 249 26.15 -26.69 -7.83
CA LEU A 249 27.01 -25.53 -7.57
C LEU A 249 28.17 -25.88 -6.61
N PHE A 250 27.88 -26.56 -5.52
CA PHE A 250 28.84 -26.71 -4.42
C PHE A 250 29.55 -28.05 -4.40
N GLU A 251 28.97 -29.10 -4.94
CA GLU A 251 29.59 -30.42 -5.00
C GLU A 251 30.22 -30.71 -6.36
N LYS A 252 29.50 -30.49 -7.47
CA LYS A 252 30.01 -30.76 -8.81
C LYS A 252 30.97 -29.67 -9.31
N LEU A 253 30.56 -28.39 -9.22
CA LEU A 253 31.37 -27.26 -9.70
C LEU A 253 32.29 -26.71 -8.62
N GLN A 254 32.15 -27.17 -7.38
CA GLN A 254 33.01 -26.83 -6.24
C GLN A 254 33.13 -25.32 -5.98
N LEU A 255 32.03 -24.59 -6.12
CA LEU A 255 32.01 -23.17 -5.77
C LEU A 255 32.08 -22.98 -4.25
N PRO A 256 32.57 -21.82 -3.76
CA PRO A 256 32.67 -21.58 -2.31
C PRO A 256 31.29 -21.59 -1.64
N VAL A 257 31.19 -22.27 -0.51
CA VAL A 257 29.98 -22.30 0.31
C VAL A 257 29.99 -21.08 1.24
N LEU A 258 29.17 -20.07 0.96
CA LEU A 258 29.12 -18.84 1.75
C LEU A 258 28.15 -18.92 2.91
N LYS A 259 27.08 -19.73 2.80
CA LYS A 259 26.07 -19.89 3.83
C LYS A 259 25.40 -21.26 3.74
N LYS A 260 25.12 -21.86 4.90
CA LYS A 260 24.35 -23.11 4.98
C LYS A 260 23.01 -22.84 5.65
N THR A 261 22.02 -23.64 5.26
CA THR A 261 20.69 -23.66 5.89
C THR A 261 20.52 -24.98 6.65
N LYS A 262 19.42 -25.13 7.39
CA LYS A 262 19.08 -26.38 8.11
C LYS A 262 18.99 -27.60 7.19
N THR A 263 18.67 -27.39 5.91
CA THR A 263 18.45 -28.45 4.92
C THR A 263 19.59 -28.59 3.91
N GLY A 264 20.67 -27.81 4.04
CA GLY A 264 21.83 -27.88 3.17
C GLY A 264 22.43 -26.54 2.78
N TYR A 265 22.85 -26.41 1.52
CA TYR A 265 23.46 -25.19 1.01
C TYR A 265 22.45 -24.10 0.74
N SER A 266 22.78 -22.84 1.06
CA SER A 266 21.96 -21.70 0.69
C SER A 266 22.17 -21.36 -0.79
N THR A 267 21.07 -21.25 -1.53
CA THR A 267 21.03 -20.80 -2.92
C THR A 267 20.19 -19.52 -3.08
N SER A 268 20.09 -18.72 -2.00
CA SER A 268 19.38 -17.45 -2.03
C SER A 268 20.02 -16.46 -3.02
N ALA A 269 19.23 -15.46 -3.45
CA ALA A 269 19.70 -14.46 -4.41
C ALA A 269 20.97 -13.74 -3.95
N ASP A 270 21.05 -13.35 -2.68
CA ASP A 270 22.24 -12.68 -2.10
C ASP A 270 23.48 -13.54 -2.20
N VAL A 271 23.35 -14.84 -1.90
CA VAL A 271 24.47 -15.79 -2.00
C VAL A 271 24.90 -15.95 -3.46
N LEU A 272 23.96 -16.11 -4.37
CA LEU A 272 24.26 -16.26 -5.79
C LEU A 272 24.88 -14.99 -6.40
N GLU A 273 24.46 -13.81 -5.98
CA GLU A 273 25.07 -12.55 -6.42
C GLU A 273 26.55 -12.47 -6.03
N LYS A 274 26.91 -12.93 -4.85
CA LYS A 274 28.30 -13.01 -4.38
C LYS A 274 29.11 -14.07 -5.14
N LEU A 275 28.47 -15.12 -5.62
CA LEU A 275 29.10 -16.21 -6.37
C LEU A 275 29.23 -15.91 -7.87
N ALA A 276 28.52 -14.92 -8.39
CA ALA A 276 28.50 -14.62 -9.83
C ALA A 276 29.89 -14.46 -10.47
N PRO A 277 30.88 -13.81 -9.82
CA PRO A 277 32.23 -13.71 -10.39
C PRO A 277 32.98 -15.04 -10.50
N HIS A 278 32.54 -16.08 -9.81
CA HIS A 278 33.25 -17.36 -9.76
C HIS A 278 32.91 -18.32 -10.90
N HIS A 279 31.71 -18.19 -11.48
CA HIS A 279 31.29 -19.07 -12.59
C HIS A 279 30.14 -18.47 -13.38
N GLU A 280 30.17 -18.60 -14.69
CA GLU A 280 29.14 -18.09 -15.60
C GLU A 280 27.74 -18.65 -15.33
N ILE A 281 27.63 -19.88 -14.82
CA ILE A 281 26.35 -20.53 -14.53
C ILE A 281 25.51 -19.72 -13.54
N VAL A 282 26.16 -19.03 -12.60
CA VAL A 282 25.46 -18.30 -11.52
C VAL A 282 24.62 -17.14 -12.08
N GLU A 283 25.17 -16.36 -13.01
CA GLU A 283 24.42 -15.29 -13.67
C GLU A 283 23.20 -15.82 -14.42
N ASN A 284 23.39 -16.96 -15.11
CA ASN A 284 22.31 -17.60 -15.86
C ASN A 284 21.20 -18.10 -14.91
N ILE A 285 21.55 -18.64 -13.77
CA ILE A 285 20.58 -19.09 -12.75
C ILE A 285 19.80 -17.91 -12.19
N LEU A 286 20.47 -16.81 -11.85
CA LEU A 286 19.83 -15.58 -11.38
C LEU A 286 18.85 -15.03 -12.43
N HIS A 287 19.28 -14.96 -13.68
CA HIS A 287 18.43 -14.50 -14.79
C HIS A 287 17.23 -15.43 -15.01
N TYR A 288 17.45 -16.74 -14.97
CA TYR A 288 16.39 -17.75 -15.09
C TYR A 288 15.32 -17.57 -13.99
N ARG A 289 15.76 -17.39 -12.74
CA ARG A 289 14.84 -17.16 -11.61
C ARG A 289 14.04 -15.88 -11.76
N GLN A 290 14.68 -14.79 -12.20
CA GLN A 290 14.02 -13.50 -12.40
C GLN A 290 12.95 -13.59 -13.49
N LEU A 291 13.25 -14.17 -14.63
CA LEU A 291 12.30 -14.35 -15.72
C LEU A 291 11.19 -15.34 -15.37
N GLY A 292 11.50 -16.40 -14.64
CA GLY A 292 10.52 -17.37 -14.15
C GLY A 292 9.50 -16.72 -13.22
N LYS A 293 9.95 -15.83 -12.35
CA LYS A 293 9.06 -15.07 -11.46
C LYS A 293 8.17 -14.10 -12.24
N LEU A 294 8.71 -13.43 -13.26
CA LEU A 294 7.90 -12.59 -14.15
C LEU A 294 6.81 -13.40 -14.83
N GLN A 295 7.14 -14.57 -15.33
CA GLN A 295 6.20 -15.46 -16.01
C GLN A 295 5.08 -15.91 -15.07
N SER A 296 5.42 -16.47 -13.91
CA SER A 296 4.45 -17.07 -13.01
C SER A 296 3.65 -16.03 -12.22
N THR A 297 4.31 -15.01 -11.69
CA THR A 297 3.67 -14.04 -10.78
C THR A 297 2.99 -12.91 -11.54
N TYR A 298 3.68 -12.34 -12.53
CA TYR A 298 3.21 -11.10 -13.16
C TYR A 298 2.45 -11.32 -14.46
N ILE A 299 2.77 -12.34 -15.23
CA ILE A 299 2.04 -12.64 -16.46
C ILE A 299 0.87 -13.58 -16.18
N GLU A 300 1.14 -14.79 -15.71
CA GLU A 300 0.08 -15.76 -15.38
C GLU A 300 -0.80 -15.28 -14.23
N GLY A 301 -0.19 -14.67 -13.22
CA GLY A 301 -0.91 -14.12 -12.07
C GLY A 301 -1.87 -12.99 -12.47
N LEU A 302 -1.46 -12.09 -13.37
CA LEU A 302 -2.34 -11.03 -13.88
C LEU A 302 -3.47 -11.59 -14.73
N LEU A 303 -3.18 -12.53 -15.62
CA LEU A 303 -4.21 -13.16 -16.46
C LEU A 303 -5.31 -13.83 -15.64
N LYS A 304 -4.97 -14.41 -14.49
CA LYS A 304 -5.92 -15.04 -13.59
C LYS A 304 -6.89 -14.05 -12.92
N VAL A 305 -6.45 -12.81 -12.70
CA VAL A 305 -7.23 -11.82 -11.97
C VAL A 305 -7.93 -10.80 -12.86
N VAL A 306 -7.77 -10.90 -14.17
CA VAL A 306 -8.54 -10.08 -15.11
C VAL A 306 -10.01 -10.51 -15.02
N HIS A 307 -10.90 -9.55 -14.74
CA HIS A 307 -12.33 -9.82 -14.65
C HIS A 307 -12.88 -10.15 -16.04
N PRO A 308 -13.59 -11.29 -16.19
CA PRO A 308 -14.04 -11.77 -17.51
C PRO A 308 -15.03 -10.81 -18.21
N ASP A 309 -15.85 -10.10 -17.43
CA ASP A 309 -16.88 -9.21 -18.00
C ASP A 309 -16.34 -7.81 -18.33
N THR A 310 -15.38 -7.31 -17.57
CA THR A 310 -14.83 -5.96 -17.76
C THR A 310 -13.54 -5.95 -18.58
N GLY A 311 -12.79 -7.06 -18.60
CA GLY A 311 -11.45 -7.10 -19.18
C GLY A 311 -10.45 -6.28 -18.40
N LYS A 312 -10.75 -5.97 -17.14
CA LYS A 312 -9.95 -5.10 -16.28
C LYS A 312 -9.45 -5.86 -15.06
N VAL A 313 -8.37 -5.37 -14.47
CA VAL A 313 -7.98 -5.73 -13.10
C VAL A 313 -8.57 -4.70 -12.15
N HIS A 314 -9.22 -5.19 -11.11
CA HIS A 314 -9.81 -4.38 -10.05
C HIS A 314 -9.01 -4.67 -8.77
N THR A 315 -7.86 -4.00 -8.65
CA THR A 315 -7.02 -4.15 -7.47
C THR A 315 -7.76 -3.72 -6.21
N ARG A 316 -7.34 -4.23 -5.06
CA ARG A 316 -7.81 -3.73 -3.77
C ARG A 316 -6.68 -2.95 -3.11
N PHE A 317 -6.95 -1.70 -2.78
CA PHE A 317 -6.04 -0.88 -1.99
C PHE A 317 -6.30 -1.15 -0.51
N ASN A 318 -5.30 -1.59 0.22
CA ASN A 318 -5.43 -1.69 1.66
C ASN A 318 -5.04 -0.36 2.30
N GLN A 319 -6.03 0.33 2.83
CA GLN A 319 -5.88 1.66 3.43
C GLN A 319 -5.50 1.59 4.91
N ALA A 320 -5.64 0.44 5.55
CA ALA A 320 -5.52 0.26 6.99
C ALA A 320 -4.48 -0.82 7.36
N LEU A 321 -3.39 -0.92 6.62
CA LEU A 321 -2.38 -1.97 6.81
C LEU A 321 -1.05 -1.45 7.33
N THR A 322 -0.46 -0.46 6.65
CA THR A 322 0.90 -0.04 6.94
C THR A 322 0.97 0.90 8.15
N GLN A 323 2.06 0.84 8.89
CA GLN A 323 2.24 1.70 10.06
C GLN A 323 2.70 3.12 9.70
N THR A 324 3.05 3.36 8.44
CA THR A 324 3.45 4.68 7.94
C THR A 324 2.29 5.47 7.31
N GLY A 325 1.16 4.82 7.06
CA GLY A 325 0.03 5.42 6.34
C GLY A 325 0.05 5.17 4.84
N ARG A 326 1.06 4.50 4.31
CA ARG A 326 1.12 4.17 2.89
C ARG A 326 0.00 3.19 2.52
N LEU A 327 -0.47 3.30 1.27
CA LEU A 327 -1.38 2.32 0.69
C LEU A 327 -0.60 1.10 0.22
N SER A 328 -1.22 -0.07 0.30
CA SER A 328 -0.74 -1.26 -0.38
C SER A 328 -1.79 -1.73 -1.39
N SER A 329 -1.37 -2.56 -2.34
CA SER A 329 -2.22 -3.04 -3.42
C SER A 329 -2.18 -4.56 -3.46
N THR A 330 -3.33 -5.21 -3.65
CA THR A 330 -3.43 -6.67 -3.71
C THR A 330 -4.48 -7.12 -4.73
N GLU A 331 -4.27 -8.28 -5.29
CA GLU A 331 -5.13 -8.90 -6.32
C GLU A 331 -5.51 -7.97 -7.49
N PRO A 332 -4.52 -7.49 -8.27
CA PRO A 332 -3.09 -7.81 -8.20
C PRO A 332 -2.30 -6.79 -7.39
N ASN A 333 -1.10 -7.16 -6.95
CA ASN A 333 -0.16 -6.20 -6.38
C ASN A 333 0.57 -5.48 -7.52
N LEU A 334 0.12 -4.28 -7.85
CA LEU A 334 0.68 -3.48 -8.93
C LEU A 334 1.90 -2.66 -8.52
N GLN A 335 2.18 -2.58 -7.21
CA GLN A 335 3.34 -1.85 -6.69
C GLN A 335 4.63 -2.65 -6.81
N ASN A 336 4.55 -3.97 -6.99
CA ASN A 336 5.70 -4.87 -7.05
C ASN A 336 6.13 -5.26 -8.47
N ILE A 337 5.56 -4.68 -9.50
CA ILE A 337 5.99 -4.96 -10.88
C ILE A 337 7.46 -4.54 -11.00
N PRO A 338 8.38 -5.46 -11.36
CA PRO A 338 9.80 -5.13 -11.40
C PRO A 338 10.11 -4.00 -12.37
N ILE A 339 10.96 -3.07 -11.94
CA ILE A 339 11.38 -1.90 -12.74
C ILE A 339 12.84 -1.95 -13.14
N ARG A 340 13.64 -2.86 -12.57
CA ARG A 340 15.07 -2.98 -12.86
C ARG A 340 15.34 -3.72 -14.18
N LEU A 341 14.55 -4.78 -14.45
CA LEU A 341 14.64 -5.52 -15.71
C LEU A 341 13.74 -4.87 -16.75
N GLU A 342 14.23 -4.78 -17.99
CA GLU A 342 13.43 -4.26 -19.11
C GLU A 342 12.21 -5.16 -19.39
N GLU A 343 12.37 -6.49 -19.30
CA GLU A 343 11.27 -7.44 -19.44
C GLU A 343 10.16 -7.18 -18.42
N GLY A 344 10.54 -6.85 -17.18
CA GLY A 344 9.58 -6.49 -16.12
C GLY A 344 8.86 -5.18 -16.43
N ARG A 345 9.61 -4.16 -16.84
CA ARG A 345 9.02 -2.87 -17.22
C ARG A 345 8.04 -3.00 -18.37
N LYS A 346 8.33 -3.86 -19.34
CA LYS A 346 7.48 -4.09 -20.53
C LYS A 346 6.12 -4.67 -20.18
N ILE A 347 5.95 -5.31 -19.02
CA ILE A 347 4.62 -5.78 -18.56
C ILE A 347 3.64 -4.62 -18.52
N ARG A 348 4.09 -3.43 -18.21
CA ARG A 348 3.26 -2.21 -18.20
C ARG A 348 2.67 -1.87 -19.57
N GLN A 349 3.17 -2.44 -20.67
CA GLN A 349 2.57 -2.29 -22.01
C GLN A 349 1.18 -2.95 -22.10
N ALA A 350 0.88 -3.89 -21.21
CA ALA A 350 -0.42 -4.54 -21.17
C ALA A 350 -1.49 -3.71 -20.47
N PHE A 351 -1.13 -2.64 -19.76
CA PHE A 351 -2.08 -1.77 -19.08
C PHE A 351 -2.40 -0.58 -19.98
N VAL A 352 -3.63 -0.55 -20.44
CA VAL A 352 -4.11 0.34 -21.49
C VAL A 352 -5.34 1.12 -21.04
N PRO A 353 -5.68 2.25 -21.70
CA PRO A 353 -6.94 2.94 -21.43
C PRO A 353 -8.14 2.06 -21.75
N SER A 354 -9.22 2.24 -20.98
CA SER A 354 -10.47 1.47 -21.16
C SER A 354 -11.33 1.96 -22.31
N GLU A 355 -11.05 3.14 -22.86
CA GLU A 355 -11.84 3.76 -23.91
C GLU A 355 -10.99 4.00 -25.16
N PRO A 356 -11.57 3.91 -26.39
CA PRO A 356 -10.86 4.28 -27.61
C PRO A 356 -10.41 5.74 -27.58
N ASP A 357 -9.23 6.03 -28.10
CA ASP A 357 -8.66 7.37 -28.19
C ASP A 357 -8.38 8.04 -26.83
N TRP A 358 -8.30 7.25 -25.78
CA TRP A 358 -7.83 7.71 -24.48
C TRP A 358 -6.34 7.37 -24.29
N LEU A 359 -5.71 8.07 -23.37
CA LEU A 359 -4.30 7.87 -23.01
C LEU A 359 -4.15 7.62 -21.51
N ILE A 360 -3.04 6.98 -21.16
CA ILE A 360 -2.60 6.87 -19.76
C ILE A 360 -1.76 8.11 -19.44
N PHE A 361 -2.04 8.72 -18.30
CA PHE A 361 -1.31 9.88 -17.78
C PHE A 361 -0.75 9.53 -16.41
N ALA A 362 0.55 9.70 -16.23
CA ALA A 362 1.24 9.41 -14.97
C ALA A 362 1.94 10.66 -14.46
N ALA A 363 1.77 10.94 -13.17
CA ALA A 363 2.45 12.06 -12.51
C ALA A 363 3.06 11.58 -11.21
N ASP A 364 4.33 11.92 -10.96
CA ASP A 364 5.04 11.48 -9.78
C ASP A 364 5.76 12.63 -9.08
N TYR A 365 5.82 12.55 -7.76
CA TYR A 365 6.60 13.47 -6.95
C TYR A 365 8.09 13.18 -7.10
N SER A 366 8.87 14.21 -7.38
CA SER A 366 10.33 14.14 -7.42
C SER A 366 10.90 14.31 -6.02
N GLN A 367 11.54 13.27 -5.50
CA GLN A 367 12.27 13.32 -4.22
C GLN A 367 11.40 13.79 -3.04
N ILE A 368 10.15 13.35 -2.97
CA ILE A 368 9.22 13.83 -1.94
C ILE A 368 9.72 13.60 -0.52
N GLU A 369 10.31 12.44 -0.24
CA GLU A 369 10.77 12.11 1.11
C GLU A 369 11.94 13.00 1.54
N LEU A 370 12.89 13.28 0.64
CA LEU A 370 13.99 14.22 0.94
C LEU A 370 13.50 15.66 1.09
N ARG A 371 12.50 16.07 0.32
CA ARG A 371 11.88 17.39 0.45
C ARG A 371 11.13 17.51 1.78
N VAL A 372 10.43 16.46 2.19
CA VAL A 372 9.79 16.39 3.50
C VAL A 372 10.84 16.46 4.61
N LEU A 373 11.94 15.72 4.47
CA LEU A 373 13.06 15.78 5.42
C LEU A 373 13.62 17.20 5.55
N ALA A 374 13.84 17.88 4.43
CA ALA A 374 14.31 19.27 4.45
C ALA A 374 13.37 20.17 5.25
N HIS A 375 12.08 20.00 5.07
CA HIS A 375 11.05 20.76 5.78
C HIS A 375 11.02 20.44 7.28
N ILE A 376 10.94 19.16 7.63
CA ILE A 376 10.82 18.72 9.02
C ILE A 376 12.08 19.03 9.81
N ALA A 377 13.24 18.78 9.23
CA ALA A 377 14.54 19.02 9.86
C ALA A 377 14.92 20.49 9.89
N ASP A 378 14.28 21.31 9.06
CA ASP A 378 14.60 22.73 8.90
C ASP A 378 16.10 22.94 8.63
N ASP A 379 16.68 22.08 7.77
CA ASP A 379 18.10 22.13 7.42
C ASP A 379 18.33 23.13 6.29
N GLU A 380 19.09 24.18 6.58
CA GLU A 380 19.33 25.28 5.62
C GLU A 380 19.98 24.80 4.32
N ASN A 381 20.97 23.92 4.40
CA ASN A 381 21.68 23.42 3.22
C ASN A 381 20.77 22.57 2.34
N LEU A 382 19.97 21.70 2.96
CA LEU A 382 19.04 20.85 2.23
C LEU A 382 17.88 21.66 1.63
N ILE A 383 17.34 22.62 2.39
CA ILE A 383 16.30 23.54 1.90
C ILE A 383 16.79 24.32 0.69
N GLU A 384 17.99 24.90 0.78
CA GLU A 384 18.57 25.69 -0.31
C GLU A 384 18.79 24.85 -1.56
N ALA A 385 19.25 23.61 -1.42
CA ALA A 385 19.42 22.68 -2.53
C ALA A 385 18.11 22.48 -3.31
N PHE A 386 17.00 22.28 -2.62
CA PHE A 386 15.70 22.11 -3.26
C PHE A 386 15.11 23.41 -3.80
N ARG A 387 15.31 24.52 -3.13
CA ARG A 387 14.87 25.85 -3.63
C ARG A 387 15.56 26.22 -4.93
N ARG A 388 16.82 25.82 -5.10
CA ARG A 388 17.61 26.04 -6.31
C ARG A 388 17.44 24.95 -7.35
N ASP A 389 16.57 23.98 -7.10
CA ASP A 389 16.30 22.84 -7.99
C ASP A 389 17.56 22.07 -8.40
N LEU A 390 18.47 21.86 -7.45
CA LEU A 390 19.70 21.09 -7.69
C LEU A 390 19.41 19.60 -7.71
N ASP A 391 20.23 18.85 -8.47
CA ASP A 391 20.24 17.39 -8.39
C ASP A 391 20.75 17.01 -7.00
N ILE A 392 19.86 16.47 -6.14
CA ILE A 392 20.19 16.23 -4.73
C ILE A 392 21.30 15.22 -4.53
N HIS A 393 21.38 14.21 -5.40
CA HIS A 393 22.43 13.20 -5.28
C HIS A 393 23.81 13.77 -5.68
N THR A 394 23.84 14.62 -6.68
CA THR A 394 25.06 15.37 -7.06
C THR A 394 25.46 16.35 -5.96
N LYS A 395 24.50 17.11 -5.42
CA LYS A 395 24.74 18.04 -4.31
C LYS A 395 25.29 17.33 -3.07
N THR A 396 24.69 16.19 -2.70
CA THR A 396 25.18 15.38 -1.58
C THR A 396 26.60 14.86 -1.84
N ALA A 397 26.89 14.43 -3.06
CA ALA A 397 28.25 13.97 -3.44
C ALA A 397 29.28 15.10 -3.30
N MET A 398 28.94 16.31 -3.77
CA MET A 398 29.80 17.47 -3.59
C MET A 398 30.14 17.73 -2.12
N ASP A 399 29.15 17.64 -1.27
CA ASP A 399 29.29 17.88 0.17
C ASP A 399 30.06 16.77 0.89
N ILE A 400 29.78 15.51 0.58
CA ILE A 400 30.44 14.35 1.21
C ILE A 400 31.91 14.23 0.78
N PHE A 401 32.18 14.43 -0.51
CA PHE A 401 33.53 14.25 -1.08
C PHE A 401 34.34 15.55 -1.18
N HIS A 402 33.76 16.69 -0.82
CA HIS A 402 34.39 18.04 -0.89
C HIS A 402 34.92 18.33 -2.30
N VAL A 403 34.08 18.14 -3.29
CA VAL A 403 34.41 18.37 -4.70
C VAL A 403 33.41 19.33 -5.34
N SER A 404 33.81 19.92 -6.47
CA SER A 404 32.90 20.74 -7.28
C SER A 404 31.94 19.84 -8.09
N GLU A 405 30.89 20.44 -8.64
CA GLU A 405 29.92 19.74 -9.46
C GLU A 405 30.57 18.97 -10.64
N GLU A 406 31.52 19.62 -11.31
CA GLU A 406 32.24 19.04 -12.44
C GLU A 406 33.14 17.86 -12.05
N GLU A 407 33.58 17.81 -10.81
CA GLU A 407 34.42 16.74 -10.28
C GLU A 407 33.62 15.52 -9.80
N VAL A 408 32.28 15.61 -9.69
CA VAL A 408 31.44 14.49 -9.25
C VAL A 408 31.42 13.41 -10.34
N THR A 409 31.97 12.23 -10.01
CA THR A 409 31.93 11.06 -10.88
C THR A 409 30.59 10.34 -10.76
N ALA A 410 30.29 9.47 -11.72
CA ALA A 410 29.09 8.61 -11.65
C ALA A 410 29.09 7.74 -10.39
N ASN A 411 30.25 7.24 -9.98
CA ASN A 411 30.38 6.43 -8.77
C ASN A 411 30.14 7.25 -7.49
N MET A 412 30.65 8.48 -7.43
CA MET A 412 30.41 9.39 -6.30
C MET A 412 28.92 9.69 -6.16
N ARG A 413 28.23 9.98 -7.27
CA ARG A 413 26.79 10.23 -7.28
C ARG A 413 26.01 8.99 -6.82
N ARG A 414 26.39 7.79 -7.28
CA ARG A 414 25.79 6.53 -6.87
C ARG A 414 25.94 6.30 -5.37
N GLN A 415 27.11 6.54 -4.83
CA GLN A 415 27.37 6.41 -3.38
C GLN A 415 26.56 7.44 -2.58
N ALA A 416 26.49 8.67 -3.02
CA ALA A 416 25.68 9.73 -2.40
C ALA A 416 24.19 9.38 -2.43
N LYS A 417 23.71 8.84 -3.53
CA LYS A 417 22.33 8.35 -3.67
C LYS A 417 22.01 7.30 -2.61
N ALA A 418 22.92 6.34 -2.39
CA ALA A 418 22.76 5.32 -1.37
C ALA A 418 22.71 5.92 0.05
N VAL A 419 23.54 6.93 0.32
CA VAL A 419 23.51 7.65 1.60
C VAL A 419 22.18 8.38 1.79
N ASN A 420 21.68 9.08 0.78
CA ASN A 420 20.39 9.78 0.84
C ASN A 420 19.24 8.82 1.13
N PHE A 421 19.19 7.68 0.45
CA PHE A 421 18.19 6.65 0.74
C PHE A 421 18.36 6.08 2.14
N GLY A 422 19.58 5.88 2.58
CA GLY A 422 19.87 5.40 3.92
C GLY A 422 19.33 6.32 5.01
N ILE A 423 19.46 7.62 4.83
CA ILE A 423 18.92 8.62 5.77
C ILE A 423 17.40 8.54 5.83
N VAL A 424 16.73 8.40 4.68
CA VAL A 424 15.26 8.35 4.61
C VAL A 424 14.71 7.02 5.13
N TYR A 425 15.35 5.89 4.81
CA TYR A 425 14.85 4.55 5.14
C TYR A 425 15.49 3.91 6.36
N GLY A 426 16.42 4.59 7.02
CA GLY A 426 17.03 4.14 8.27
C GLY A 426 18.07 3.05 8.13
N ILE A 427 18.86 3.10 7.09
CA ILE A 427 19.94 2.16 6.92
C ILE A 427 21.06 2.44 7.93
N SER A 428 21.64 1.38 8.51
CA SER A 428 22.80 1.48 9.40
C SER A 428 24.10 1.57 8.59
N ASP A 429 25.22 1.89 9.26
CA ASP A 429 26.55 1.82 8.66
C ASP A 429 26.82 0.44 8.05
N TYR A 430 26.41 -0.63 8.74
CA TYR A 430 26.51 -2.00 8.23
C TYR A 430 25.67 -2.18 6.95
N GLY A 431 24.41 -1.76 6.96
CA GLY A 431 23.53 -1.85 5.80
C GLY A 431 24.07 -1.08 4.60
N LEU A 432 24.59 0.12 4.81
CA LEU A 432 25.20 0.94 3.77
C LEU A 432 26.46 0.26 3.21
N SER A 433 27.28 -0.32 4.08
CA SER A 433 28.50 -1.04 3.68
C SER A 433 28.18 -2.22 2.75
N GLN A 434 27.12 -2.98 3.06
CA GLN A 434 26.67 -4.11 2.22
C GLN A 434 26.11 -3.62 0.88
N ASN A 435 25.36 -2.54 0.89
CA ASN A 435 24.76 -1.96 -0.32
C ASN A 435 25.82 -1.45 -1.31
N LEU A 436 26.85 -0.78 -0.80
CA LEU A 436 27.90 -0.18 -1.61
C LEU A 436 29.14 -1.08 -1.81
N ASN A 437 29.16 -2.23 -1.17
CA ASN A 437 30.34 -3.13 -1.18
C ASN A 437 31.62 -2.40 -0.72
N ILE A 438 31.50 -1.68 0.37
CA ILE A 438 32.59 -0.95 1.04
C ILE A 438 32.72 -1.47 2.48
N THR A 439 33.79 -1.06 3.18
CA THR A 439 33.95 -1.41 4.59
C THR A 439 32.94 -0.67 5.46
N ARG A 440 32.62 -1.24 6.62
CA ARG A 440 31.74 -0.60 7.60
C ARG A 440 32.30 0.75 8.06
N LYS A 441 33.64 0.83 8.18
CA LYS A 441 34.34 2.09 8.54
C LYS A 441 34.13 3.17 7.49
N GLU A 442 34.27 2.83 6.19
CA GLU A 442 34.03 3.76 5.08
C GLU A 442 32.57 4.23 5.07
N ALA A 443 31.63 3.31 5.29
CA ALA A 443 30.21 3.66 5.37
C ALA A 443 29.92 4.61 6.53
N ALA A 444 30.51 4.37 7.70
CA ALA A 444 30.37 5.25 8.86
C ALA A 444 30.93 6.64 8.58
N GLU A 445 32.05 6.74 7.86
CA GLU A 445 32.64 8.01 7.45
C GLU A 445 31.73 8.79 6.50
N PHE A 446 31.06 8.12 5.56
CA PHE A 446 30.08 8.75 4.66
C PHE A 446 28.91 9.35 5.46
N ILE A 447 28.37 8.59 6.42
CA ILE A 447 27.27 9.05 7.26
C ILE A 447 27.72 10.26 8.10
N GLU A 448 28.92 10.22 8.68
CA GLU A 448 29.47 11.30 9.46
C GLU A 448 29.62 12.59 8.61
N ARG A 449 30.15 12.46 7.39
CA ARG A 449 30.30 13.60 6.46
C ARG A 449 28.96 14.15 6.02
N TYR A 450 27.96 13.27 5.84
CA TYR A 450 26.61 13.71 5.54
C TYR A 450 26.06 14.61 6.65
N PHE A 451 26.16 14.17 7.89
CA PHE A 451 25.66 14.95 9.04
C PHE A 451 26.48 16.21 9.29
N ALA A 452 27.76 16.23 8.95
CA ALA A 452 28.56 17.46 9.00
C ALA A 452 28.09 18.49 7.97
N SER A 453 27.67 18.02 6.78
CA SER A 453 27.14 18.88 5.72
C SER A 453 25.68 19.29 5.93
N PHE A 454 24.92 18.44 6.63
CA PHE A 454 23.50 18.66 6.91
C PHE A 454 23.23 18.59 8.42
N PRO A 455 23.73 19.57 9.20
CA PRO A 455 23.63 19.54 10.67
C PRO A 455 22.19 19.62 11.18
N GLY A 456 21.29 20.27 10.45
CA GLY A 456 19.87 20.30 10.79
C GLY A 456 19.23 18.92 10.75
N VAL A 457 19.63 18.07 9.79
CA VAL A 457 19.17 16.68 9.70
C VAL A 457 19.64 15.88 10.91
N LYS A 458 20.90 16.03 11.31
CA LYS A 458 21.45 15.40 12.51
C LYS A 458 20.66 15.78 13.75
N GLN A 459 20.40 17.08 13.92
CA GLN A 459 19.65 17.60 15.07
C GLN A 459 18.23 17.03 15.11
N TYR A 460 17.57 16.96 13.94
CA TYR A 460 16.25 16.34 13.85
C TYR A 460 16.28 14.88 14.30
N MET A 461 17.26 14.10 13.83
CA MET A 461 17.37 12.68 14.17
C MET A 461 17.53 12.48 15.69
N GLU A 462 18.34 13.30 16.34
CA GLU A 462 18.52 13.26 17.78
C GLU A 462 17.23 13.66 18.53
N ASN A 463 16.60 14.76 18.10
CA ASN A 463 15.40 15.29 18.74
C ASN A 463 14.21 14.34 18.63
N ILE A 464 14.01 13.72 17.46
CA ILE A 464 12.86 12.83 17.27
C ILE A 464 12.96 11.55 18.13
N VAL A 465 14.18 11.05 18.33
CA VAL A 465 14.40 9.90 19.22
C VAL A 465 14.06 10.28 20.67
N GLN A 466 14.47 11.46 21.13
CA GLN A 466 14.13 11.92 22.48
C GLN A 466 12.63 12.15 22.63
N GLU A 467 11.98 12.72 21.63
CA GLU A 467 10.53 12.91 21.62
C GLU A 467 9.80 11.55 21.71
N ALA A 468 10.24 10.56 20.93
CA ALA A 468 9.68 9.22 20.97
C ALA A 468 9.85 8.56 22.35
N LYS A 469 10.98 8.76 23.01
CA LYS A 469 11.21 8.25 24.36
C LYS A 469 10.28 8.90 25.38
N GLN A 470 10.00 10.20 25.25
CA GLN A 470 9.12 10.93 26.16
C GLN A 470 7.65 10.62 25.95
N LYS A 471 7.20 10.63 24.70
CA LYS A 471 5.78 10.48 24.33
C LYS A 471 5.36 9.04 24.10
N GLY A 472 6.29 8.17 23.70
CA GLY A 472 6.00 6.81 23.31
C GLY A 472 5.57 6.64 21.85
N TYR A 473 5.53 7.74 21.10
CA TYR A 473 5.11 7.74 19.70
C TYR A 473 5.76 8.90 18.94
N VAL A 474 5.70 8.82 17.61
CA VAL A 474 6.04 9.91 16.70
C VAL A 474 4.84 10.23 15.83
N THR A 475 4.84 11.45 15.26
CA THR A 475 3.73 11.94 14.43
C THR A 475 4.22 12.44 13.07
N THR A 476 3.29 12.50 12.11
CA THR A 476 3.50 13.06 10.79
C THR A 476 2.98 14.51 10.72
N LEU A 477 3.14 15.15 9.57
CA LEU A 477 2.64 16.52 9.32
C LEU A 477 1.14 16.66 9.56
N LEU A 478 0.34 15.64 9.24
CA LEU A 478 -1.11 15.67 9.41
C LEU A 478 -1.58 14.92 10.66
N HIS A 479 -0.66 14.73 11.63
CA HIS A 479 -0.97 14.13 12.94
C HIS A 479 -1.19 12.61 12.93
N ARG A 480 -0.74 11.91 11.89
CA ARG A 480 -0.70 10.46 11.91
C ARG A 480 0.28 10.01 12.98
N ARG A 481 -0.08 8.99 13.74
CA ARG A 481 0.67 8.57 14.94
C ARG A 481 1.18 7.15 14.78
N ARG A 482 2.43 6.91 15.18
CA ARG A 482 2.99 5.57 15.31
C ARG A 482 3.60 5.39 16.69
N TYR A 483 3.12 4.40 17.42
CA TYR A 483 3.65 4.05 18.74
C TYR A 483 4.92 3.21 18.60
N LEU A 484 5.89 3.46 19.48
CA LEU A 484 7.20 2.83 19.47
C LEU A 484 7.54 2.28 20.87
N PRO A 485 6.88 1.18 21.31
CA PRO A 485 7.11 0.64 22.64
C PRO A 485 8.55 0.13 22.85
N ASP A 486 9.23 -0.27 21.78
CA ASP A 486 10.60 -0.78 21.83
C ASP A 486 11.69 0.29 21.98
N ILE A 487 11.32 1.59 21.95
CA ILE A 487 12.28 2.70 22.03
C ILE A 487 13.07 2.70 23.35
N THR A 488 12.53 2.09 24.39
CA THR A 488 13.15 1.97 25.72
C THR A 488 13.63 0.54 26.03
N SER A 489 13.66 -0.34 25.02
CA SER A 489 14.14 -1.72 25.19
C SER A 489 15.59 -1.76 25.66
N ARG A 490 15.89 -2.73 26.54
CA ARG A 490 17.26 -2.99 26.99
C ARG A 490 18.08 -3.74 25.92
N ASN A 491 17.42 -4.41 24.99
CA ASN A 491 18.07 -5.08 23.87
C ASN A 491 18.54 -4.01 22.87
N PHE A 492 19.86 -3.93 22.64
CA PHE A 492 20.46 -2.93 21.75
C PHE A 492 19.89 -2.99 20.33
N ASN A 493 19.76 -4.18 19.75
CA ASN A 493 19.28 -4.33 18.38
C ASN A 493 17.81 -3.91 18.24
N VAL A 494 16.97 -4.30 19.19
CA VAL A 494 15.54 -3.92 19.24
C VAL A 494 15.41 -2.41 19.40
N ARG A 495 16.15 -1.82 20.34
CA ARG A 495 16.14 -0.38 20.59
C ARG A 495 16.64 0.42 19.39
N SER A 496 17.76 0.00 18.78
CA SER A 496 18.32 0.67 17.60
C SER A 496 17.36 0.67 16.42
N PHE A 497 16.65 -0.44 16.21
CA PHE A 497 15.61 -0.52 15.18
C PHE A 497 14.48 0.46 15.46
N ALA A 498 14.01 0.55 16.71
CA ALA A 498 12.98 1.48 17.13
C ALA A 498 13.44 2.95 16.96
N GLU A 499 14.69 3.26 17.27
CA GLU A 499 15.26 4.60 17.07
C GLU A 499 15.27 4.99 15.59
N ARG A 500 15.69 4.08 14.69
CA ARG A 500 15.64 4.32 13.24
C ARG A 500 14.21 4.49 12.76
N THR A 501 13.28 3.69 13.28
CA THR A 501 11.85 3.82 12.96
C THR A 501 11.30 5.19 13.39
N ALA A 502 11.71 5.70 14.54
CA ALA A 502 11.36 7.04 15.01
C ALA A 502 11.84 8.13 14.05
N MET A 503 13.05 7.98 13.51
CA MET A 503 13.65 8.94 12.57
C MET A 503 12.91 8.95 11.22
N ASN A 504 12.49 7.78 10.75
CA ASN A 504 11.98 7.61 9.38
C ASN A 504 10.47 7.75 9.26
N THR A 505 9.72 7.38 10.27
CA THR A 505 8.25 7.40 10.21
C THR A 505 7.68 8.78 9.91
N PRO A 506 8.16 9.89 10.54
CA PRO A 506 7.65 11.22 10.18
C PRO A 506 7.92 11.60 8.72
N ILE A 507 9.03 11.14 8.16
CA ILE A 507 9.39 11.40 6.76
C ILE A 507 8.47 10.63 5.81
N GLN A 508 8.43 9.32 5.95
CA GLN A 508 7.64 8.45 5.08
C GLN A 508 6.15 8.66 5.27
N GLY A 509 5.73 8.80 6.51
CA GLY A 509 4.31 9.02 6.83
C GLY A 509 3.80 10.37 6.35
N SER A 510 4.62 11.42 6.43
CA SER A 510 4.25 12.74 5.91
C SER A 510 4.17 12.73 4.39
N ALA A 511 5.06 12.02 3.71
CA ALA A 511 4.97 11.82 2.26
C ALA A 511 3.66 11.12 1.88
N ALA A 512 3.27 10.08 2.62
CA ALA A 512 1.99 9.40 2.43
C ALA A 512 0.81 10.35 2.64
N ASP A 513 0.84 11.18 3.68
CA ASP A 513 -0.19 12.19 3.96
C ASP A 513 -0.35 13.15 2.77
N ILE A 514 0.76 13.61 2.21
CA ILE A 514 0.77 14.54 1.07
C ILE A 514 0.14 13.88 -0.18
N ILE A 515 0.52 12.66 -0.49
CA ILE A 515 0.00 11.94 -1.65
C ILE A 515 -1.51 11.70 -1.50
N LYS A 516 -1.95 11.32 -0.32
CA LYS A 516 -3.37 11.13 -0.01
C LYS A 516 -4.17 12.42 -0.19
N LYS A 517 -3.64 13.53 0.33
CA LYS A 517 -4.27 14.84 0.15
C LYS A 517 -4.31 15.25 -1.32
N ALA A 518 -3.24 15.00 -2.05
CA ALA A 518 -3.19 15.26 -3.49
C ALA A 518 -4.26 14.48 -4.26
N MET A 519 -4.51 13.21 -3.88
CA MET A 519 -5.57 12.40 -4.50
C MET A 519 -6.95 13.00 -4.27
N ILE A 520 -7.21 13.45 -3.05
CA ILE A 520 -8.50 14.09 -2.70
C ILE A 520 -8.67 15.39 -3.48
N ASP A 521 -7.65 16.24 -3.47
CA ASP A 521 -7.67 17.53 -4.16
C ASP A 521 -7.81 17.35 -5.68
N LEU A 522 -7.13 16.35 -6.25
CA LEU A 522 -7.20 16.04 -7.67
C LEU A 522 -8.59 15.54 -8.07
N ALA A 523 -9.17 14.61 -7.31
CA ALA A 523 -10.51 14.12 -7.57
C ALA A 523 -11.54 15.25 -7.56
N ALA A 524 -11.43 16.18 -6.61
CA ALA A 524 -12.30 17.36 -6.52
C ALA A 524 -12.15 18.28 -7.73
N ARG A 525 -10.90 18.54 -8.16
CA ARG A 525 -10.62 19.42 -9.31
C ARG A 525 -11.08 18.82 -10.63
N LEU A 526 -10.90 17.53 -10.82
CA LEU A 526 -11.40 16.84 -12.03
C LEU A 526 -12.92 16.97 -12.14
N LYS A 527 -13.62 16.83 -11.04
CA LYS A 527 -15.09 16.98 -10.97
C LYS A 527 -15.51 18.44 -11.21
N GLU A 528 -14.87 19.38 -10.55
CA GLU A 528 -15.15 20.82 -10.65
C GLU A 528 -14.99 21.32 -12.08
N GLU A 529 -13.94 20.88 -12.79
CA GLU A 529 -13.68 21.26 -14.17
C GLU A 529 -14.42 20.36 -15.16
N ARG A 530 -15.23 19.43 -14.70
CA ARG A 530 -16.06 18.52 -15.52
C ARG A 530 -15.24 17.72 -16.53
N LEU A 531 -14.05 17.29 -16.13
CA LEU A 531 -13.20 16.45 -16.95
C LEU A 531 -13.65 14.99 -16.89
N GLN A 532 -13.44 14.27 -17.97
CA GLN A 532 -13.72 12.83 -18.04
C GLN A 532 -12.57 11.98 -17.49
N ALA A 533 -11.39 12.58 -17.30
CA ALA A 533 -10.22 11.92 -16.74
C ALA A 533 -10.56 11.18 -15.45
N ARG A 534 -10.00 9.99 -15.27
CA ARG A 534 -10.24 9.11 -14.11
C ARG A 534 -8.94 8.76 -13.42
N LEU A 535 -8.92 8.85 -12.10
CA LEU A 535 -7.84 8.25 -11.30
C LEU A 535 -7.99 6.72 -11.36
N LEU A 536 -6.90 6.04 -11.65
CA LEU A 536 -6.85 4.58 -11.74
C LEU A 536 -6.04 3.94 -10.62
N LEU A 537 -4.82 4.41 -10.40
CA LEU A 537 -3.85 3.80 -9.50
C LEU A 537 -3.06 4.84 -8.74
N GLN A 538 -2.60 4.44 -7.57
CA GLN A 538 -1.54 5.09 -6.82
C GLN A 538 -0.44 4.03 -6.62
N VAL A 539 0.75 4.27 -7.15
CA VAL A 539 1.89 3.35 -7.10
C VAL A 539 3.14 4.12 -6.68
N HIS A 540 3.73 3.78 -5.54
CA HIS A 540 4.85 4.51 -4.93
C HIS A 540 4.50 6.00 -4.76
N ASP A 541 5.21 6.91 -5.41
CA ASP A 541 4.98 8.36 -5.35
C ASP A 541 4.20 8.87 -6.56
N GLU A 542 3.55 7.98 -7.29
CA GLU A 542 2.95 8.22 -8.60
C GLU A 542 1.43 8.09 -8.56
N LEU A 543 0.75 8.98 -9.26
CA LEU A 543 -0.68 8.88 -9.55
C LEU A 543 -0.85 8.59 -11.04
N ILE A 544 -1.72 7.62 -11.35
CA ILE A 544 -1.96 7.16 -12.71
C ILE A 544 -3.43 7.38 -13.05
N LEU A 545 -3.65 8.06 -14.18
CA LEU A 545 -4.97 8.40 -14.69
C LEU A 545 -5.13 7.86 -16.11
N GLU A 546 -6.38 7.74 -16.54
CA GLU A 546 -6.72 7.62 -17.97
C GLU A 546 -7.59 8.81 -18.36
N ALA A 547 -7.44 9.29 -19.58
CA ALA A 547 -8.16 10.46 -20.04
C ALA A 547 -8.29 10.52 -21.56
N PRO A 548 -9.36 11.18 -22.08
CA PRO A 548 -9.44 11.49 -23.51
C PRO A 548 -8.23 12.29 -23.96
N LYS A 549 -7.79 12.08 -25.21
CA LYS A 549 -6.68 12.85 -25.80
C LYS A 549 -6.88 14.35 -25.68
N GLU A 550 -8.13 14.82 -25.82
CA GLU A 550 -8.49 16.23 -25.79
C GLU A 550 -8.24 16.88 -24.42
N GLU A 551 -8.19 16.07 -23.35
CA GLU A 551 -7.98 16.57 -21.98
C GLU A 551 -6.50 16.55 -21.56
N ILE A 552 -5.62 15.92 -22.31
CA ILE A 552 -4.23 15.73 -21.91
C ILE A 552 -3.49 17.07 -21.71
N GLU A 553 -3.67 18.02 -22.61
CA GLU A 553 -3.04 19.34 -22.47
C GLU A 553 -3.45 20.02 -21.16
N ARG A 554 -4.74 19.92 -20.80
CA ARG A 554 -5.24 20.45 -19.53
C ARG A 554 -4.64 19.72 -18.34
N LEU A 555 -4.54 18.40 -18.41
CA LEU A 555 -3.96 17.58 -17.31
C LEU A 555 -2.48 17.88 -17.08
N CYS A 556 -1.73 18.18 -18.13
CA CYS A 556 -0.31 18.56 -18.01
C CYS A 556 -0.09 19.78 -17.12
N LYS A 557 -1.09 20.66 -17.01
CA LYS A 557 -1.07 21.84 -16.14
C LYS A 557 -1.75 21.58 -14.79
N LEU A 558 -2.94 20.99 -14.83
CA LEU A 558 -3.79 20.80 -13.66
C LEU A 558 -3.19 19.80 -12.65
N VAL A 559 -2.73 18.64 -13.12
CA VAL A 559 -2.27 17.58 -12.22
C VAL A 559 -1.01 18.00 -11.46
N PRO A 560 0.06 18.52 -12.11
CA PRO A 560 1.21 19.03 -11.36
C PRO A 560 0.85 20.17 -10.40
N GLU A 561 0.00 21.10 -10.81
CA GLU A 561 -0.46 22.21 -9.97
C GLU A 561 -1.11 21.68 -8.67
N VAL A 562 -2.05 20.77 -8.79
CA VAL A 562 -2.75 20.19 -7.63
C VAL A 562 -1.80 19.44 -6.72
N MET A 563 -0.95 18.60 -7.29
CA MET A 563 -0.01 17.78 -6.50
C MET A 563 1.05 18.65 -5.80
N GLU A 564 1.60 19.63 -6.49
CA GLU A 564 2.62 20.53 -5.93
C GLU A 564 2.06 21.45 -4.84
N ASN A 565 0.77 21.76 -4.89
CA ASN A 565 0.09 22.62 -3.92
C ASN A 565 -0.73 21.87 -2.88
N ALA A 566 -0.61 20.53 -2.80
CA ALA A 566 -1.34 19.74 -1.81
C ALA A 566 -1.04 20.21 -0.38
N VAL A 567 0.21 20.54 -0.10
CA VAL A 567 0.65 21.17 1.16
C VAL A 567 1.70 22.24 0.85
N THR A 568 1.90 23.16 1.79
CA THR A 568 2.94 24.17 1.70
C THR A 568 4.09 23.82 2.64
N LEU A 569 5.28 23.57 2.08
CA LEU A 569 6.48 23.26 2.83
C LEU A 569 7.51 24.41 2.71
N ARG A 570 8.59 24.33 3.48
CA ARG A 570 9.74 25.24 3.37
C ARG A 570 10.47 25.10 2.04
N VAL A 571 10.22 24.00 1.32
CA VAL A 571 10.77 23.73 -0.01
C VAL A 571 9.61 23.50 -0.98
N PRO A 572 9.82 23.79 -2.29
CA PRO A 572 8.77 23.45 -3.26
C PRO A 572 8.65 21.94 -3.43
N LEU A 573 7.42 21.46 -3.65
CA LEU A 573 7.20 20.12 -4.17
C LEU A 573 7.31 20.19 -5.69
N LYS A 574 7.86 19.15 -6.29
CA LYS A 574 8.05 19.08 -7.73
C LYS A 574 7.42 17.80 -8.26
N VAL A 575 6.66 17.92 -9.35
CA VAL A 575 5.97 16.82 -9.98
C VAL A 575 6.38 16.72 -11.44
N ASP A 576 6.81 15.54 -11.84
CA ASP A 576 7.07 15.18 -13.23
C ASP A 576 5.88 14.41 -13.78
N TYR A 577 5.59 14.56 -15.07
CA TYR A 577 4.49 13.86 -15.70
C TYR A 577 4.86 13.31 -17.07
N HIS A 578 4.19 12.24 -17.46
CA HIS A 578 4.34 11.58 -18.75
C HIS A 578 2.99 11.01 -19.17
N TYR A 579 2.79 10.82 -20.45
CA TYR A 579 1.57 10.20 -20.97
C TYR A 579 1.85 9.41 -22.24
N GLY A 580 0.98 8.49 -22.55
CA GLY A 580 1.11 7.67 -23.74
C GLY A 580 -0.02 6.64 -23.86
N PRO A 581 0.03 5.81 -24.92
CA PRO A 581 -1.03 4.83 -25.17
C PRO A 581 -1.07 3.67 -24.18
N THR A 582 0.00 3.43 -23.41
CA THR A 582 0.04 2.42 -22.36
C THR A 582 0.73 2.98 -21.11
N TRP A 583 0.60 2.29 -19.99
CA TRP A 583 1.33 2.66 -18.77
C TRP A 583 2.85 2.66 -18.98
N TYR A 584 3.37 1.74 -19.80
CA TYR A 584 4.79 1.70 -20.15
C TYR A 584 5.27 2.98 -20.81
N ASP A 585 4.45 3.57 -21.69
CA ASP A 585 4.80 4.79 -22.42
C ASP A 585 4.68 6.06 -21.55
N ALA A 586 3.95 5.97 -20.46
CA ALA A 586 3.75 7.06 -19.50
C ALA A 586 4.84 7.04 -18.41
N LYS A 587 6.10 7.21 -18.85
CA LYS A 587 7.25 7.14 -17.96
C LYS A 587 8.20 8.33 -18.08
#